data_ab002a5519e3848657073bbd34fe440b
#
_entry.id   ab002a5519e3848657073bbd34fe440b
#
_cell.length_a   1.000
_cell.length_b   1.000
_cell.length_c   1.000
_cell.angle_alpha   90.00
_cell.angle_beta   90.00
_cell.angle_gamma   90.00
#
_symmetry.space_group_name_H-M   'P 1'
#
loop_
_entity.id
_entity.type
_entity.pdbx_description
1 polymer ?
#
loop_
_entity_poly.entity_id
_entity_poly.type
_entity_poly.pdbx_seq_one_letter_code
_entity_poly.pdbx_strand_id
1 'polypeptide(L)'
;MFPFKKSLLSLFIVGFACQAQAQNPSIVDSTFFKNLSFRNVGPTRGGRATTVQGAVKTPGTFYMGTTGGGVWKTEDYGINWSNVSDGFFKSPSIGAIKVYQEDPKIIYVGTGSDGIRSNIIVGDGMYKSENAGKTWTHIGLEKAGQIGAVEVHPTNANLVYV
;
A
#
# COMPACT_ATOMS: atom_id res chain seq x y z
N MET A 1 50.90 -20.12 55.17
CA MET A 1 49.44 -20.01 55.40
C MET A 1 49.00 -18.69 54.85
N PHE A 2 48.54 -18.71 53.59
CA PHE A 2 48.22 -17.48 52.87
C PHE A 2 46.72 -17.23 52.92
N PRO A 3 46.22 -16.02 53.21
CA PRO A 3 44.79 -15.72 53.20
C PRO A 3 44.32 -15.28 51.79
N PHE A 4 43.89 -16.24 51.00
CA PHE A 4 43.45 -16.00 49.60
C PHE A 4 41.93 -16.03 49.43
N LYS A 5 41.14 -15.69 50.47
CA LYS A 5 39.68 -15.83 50.43
C LYS A 5 38.84 -14.55 50.46
N LYS A 6 39.46 -13.37 50.51
CA LYS A 6 38.66 -12.12 50.60
C LYS A 6 38.61 -11.31 49.32
N SER A 7 39.39 -11.66 48.30
CA SER A 7 39.45 -10.88 47.05
C SER A 7 38.46 -11.32 45.97
N LEU A 8 37.85 -12.52 46.09
CA LEU A 8 36.93 -13.03 45.06
C LEU A 8 35.49 -12.55 45.25
N LEU A 9 35.12 -12.11 46.46
CA LEU A 9 33.74 -11.67 46.75
C LEU A 9 33.48 -10.23 46.35
N SER A 10 34.51 -9.40 46.29
CA SER A 10 34.38 -8.00 45.82
C SER A 10 34.30 -7.86 44.30
N LEU A 11 34.80 -8.85 43.56
CA LEU A 11 34.71 -8.83 42.07
C LEU A 11 33.33 -9.21 41.53
N PHE A 12 32.54 -9.98 42.31
CA PHE A 12 31.20 -10.37 41.94
C PHE A 12 30.14 -9.28 42.19
N ILE A 13 30.39 -8.33 43.08
CA ILE A 13 29.45 -7.24 43.42
C ILE A 13 29.53 -6.11 42.40
N VAL A 14 30.70 -5.90 41.76
CA VAL A 14 30.86 -4.86 40.71
C VAL A 14 30.27 -5.26 39.38
N GLY A 15 30.16 -6.58 39.10
CA GLY A 15 29.57 -7.08 37.86
C GLY A 15 28.05 -6.98 37.76
N PHE A 16 27.34 -6.79 38.88
CA PHE A 16 25.86 -6.76 38.88
C PHE A 16 25.27 -5.34 38.86
N ALA A 17 26.10 -4.30 38.98
CA ALA A 17 25.63 -2.91 39.01
C ALA A 17 25.53 -2.23 37.64
N CYS A 18 25.87 -2.91 36.53
CA CYS A 18 25.93 -2.30 35.19
C CYS A 18 24.82 -2.70 34.24
N GLN A 19 23.70 -3.19 34.78
CA GLN A 19 22.50 -3.47 33.94
C GLN A 19 21.28 -2.63 34.36
N ALA A 20 21.50 -1.40 34.76
CA ALA A 20 20.43 -0.42 34.72
C ALA A 20 20.32 0.06 33.28
N GLN A 21 19.60 -0.69 32.44
CA GLN A 21 19.08 -0.15 31.18
C GLN A 21 18.13 0.98 31.57
N ALA A 22 18.56 2.21 31.35
CA ALA A 22 17.68 3.36 31.37
C ALA A 22 16.66 3.16 30.25
N GLN A 23 15.52 2.54 30.56
CA GLN A 23 14.31 2.70 29.76
C GLN A 23 13.98 4.19 29.85
N ASN A 24 14.35 4.95 28.83
CA ASN A 24 13.76 6.27 28.65
C ASN A 24 12.25 6.04 28.49
N PRO A 25 11.42 6.37 29.48
CA PRO A 25 9.99 6.36 29.24
C PRO A 25 9.75 7.32 28.09
N SER A 26 9.05 6.85 27.05
CA SER A 26 8.62 7.76 26.01
C SER A 26 7.87 8.90 26.67
N ILE A 27 8.43 10.11 26.61
CA ILE A 27 7.89 11.31 27.27
C ILE A 27 6.48 11.61 26.77
N VAL A 28 6.04 10.95 25.70
CA VAL A 28 4.74 11.15 25.09
C VAL A 28 3.98 9.83 25.06
N ASP A 29 2.88 9.79 25.79
CA ASP A 29 1.95 8.67 25.76
C ASP A 29 1.28 8.60 24.38
N SER A 30 1.30 7.43 23.75
CA SER A 30 0.68 7.19 22.44
C SER A 30 -0.82 7.48 22.42
N THR A 31 -1.48 7.51 23.60
CA THR A 31 -2.89 7.88 23.72
C THR A 31 -3.17 9.31 23.28
N PHE A 32 -2.18 10.23 23.37
CA PHE A 32 -2.31 11.59 22.85
C PHE A 32 -2.50 11.65 21.33
N PHE A 33 -2.02 10.63 20.60
CA PHE A 33 -2.12 10.58 19.15
C PHE A 33 -3.35 9.82 18.64
N LYS A 34 -4.12 9.22 19.54
CA LYS A 34 -5.26 8.36 19.19
C LYS A 34 -6.34 9.06 18.35
N ASN A 35 -6.48 10.37 18.50
CA ASN A 35 -7.44 11.20 17.77
C ASN A 35 -6.78 12.03 16.64
N LEU A 36 -5.50 11.85 16.38
CA LEU A 36 -4.85 12.50 15.27
C LEU A 36 -5.11 11.71 13.99
N SER A 37 -5.59 12.41 12.97
CA SER A 37 -5.72 11.88 11.62
C SER A 37 -4.99 12.79 10.64
N PHE A 38 -4.33 12.19 9.68
CA PHE A 38 -3.75 12.95 8.59
C PHE A 38 -4.87 13.46 7.68
N ARG A 39 -4.81 14.75 7.36
CA ARG A 39 -5.68 15.38 6.39
C ARG A 39 -4.83 15.95 5.27
N ASN A 40 -5.16 15.60 4.03
CA ASN A 40 -4.55 16.26 2.89
C ASN A 40 -5.04 17.71 2.83
N VAL A 41 -4.11 18.66 2.94
CA VAL A 41 -4.41 20.10 2.90
C VAL A 41 -4.07 20.71 1.52
N GLY A 42 -3.74 19.84 0.54
CA GLY A 42 -3.35 20.28 -0.81
C GLY A 42 -2.03 21.05 -0.87
N PRO A 43 -1.63 21.56 -2.04
CA PRO A 43 -2.37 21.41 -3.28
C PRO A 43 -2.46 19.94 -3.69
N THR A 44 -3.61 19.53 -4.24
CA THR A 44 -3.81 18.20 -4.83
C THR A 44 -2.95 18.10 -6.09
N ARG A 45 -1.67 17.93 -5.89
CA ARG A 45 -0.76 17.65 -6.98
C ARG A 45 -0.80 16.15 -7.19
N GLY A 46 -1.53 15.71 -8.21
CA GLY A 46 -1.47 14.35 -8.67
C GLY A 46 -0.03 13.99 -8.98
N GLY A 47 0.44 12.86 -8.44
CA GLY A 47 1.67 12.24 -8.87
C GLY A 47 1.56 11.78 -10.33
N ARG A 48 2.51 10.99 -10.78
CA ARG A 48 2.44 10.39 -12.12
C ARG A 48 1.31 9.38 -12.19
N ALA A 49 0.35 9.60 -13.07
CA ALA A 49 -0.60 8.58 -13.47
C ALA A 49 0.09 7.60 -14.44
N THR A 50 -0.10 6.33 -14.22
CA THR A 50 0.42 5.24 -15.05
C THR A 50 -0.65 4.69 -15.96
N THR A 51 -1.88 4.65 -15.50
CA THR A 51 -3.00 4.07 -16.22
C THR A 51 -4.30 4.79 -15.89
N VAL A 52 -5.22 4.81 -16.82
CA VAL A 52 -6.56 5.37 -16.65
C VAL A 52 -7.57 4.45 -17.36
N GLN A 53 -8.72 4.21 -16.74
CA GLN A 53 -9.78 3.40 -17.32
C GLN A 53 -11.15 4.00 -16.99
N GLY A 54 -11.96 4.23 -18.01
CA GLY A 54 -13.36 4.62 -17.86
C GLY A 54 -14.31 3.42 -17.78
N ALA A 55 -15.47 3.63 -17.20
CA ALA A 55 -16.56 2.67 -17.12
C ALA A 55 -17.72 3.12 -18.03
N VAL A 56 -17.91 2.44 -19.17
CA VAL A 56 -18.86 2.87 -20.22
C VAL A 56 -20.30 2.93 -19.69
N LYS A 57 -20.71 1.95 -18.90
CA LYS A 57 -22.08 1.86 -18.33
C LYS A 57 -22.34 2.81 -17.18
N THR A 58 -21.32 3.49 -16.66
CA THR A 58 -21.44 4.50 -15.59
C THR A 58 -20.74 5.79 -16.03
N PRO A 59 -21.40 6.62 -16.86
CA PRO A 59 -20.82 7.87 -17.34
C PRO A 59 -20.31 8.75 -16.20
N GLY A 60 -19.14 9.35 -16.40
CA GLY A 60 -18.46 10.16 -15.37
C GLY A 60 -17.55 9.36 -14.41
N THR A 61 -17.63 8.01 -14.45
CA THR A 61 -16.79 7.16 -13.61
C THR A 61 -15.49 6.79 -14.31
N PHE A 62 -14.36 7.13 -13.69
CA PHE A 62 -13.02 6.77 -14.14
C PHE A 62 -12.19 6.30 -12.95
N TYR A 63 -11.24 5.42 -13.26
CA TYR A 63 -10.23 4.95 -12.33
C TYR A 63 -8.86 5.35 -12.85
N MET A 64 -7.99 5.82 -11.96
CA MET A 64 -6.63 6.24 -12.28
C MET A 64 -5.66 5.50 -11.37
N GLY A 65 -4.69 4.82 -11.94
CA GLY A 65 -3.55 4.25 -11.23
C GLY A 65 -2.37 5.20 -11.21
N THR A 66 -1.68 5.25 -10.09
CA THR A 66 -0.55 6.14 -9.90
C THR A 66 0.72 5.38 -9.50
N THR A 67 1.88 6.00 -9.70
CA THR A 67 3.18 5.38 -9.41
C THR A 67 3.46 5.18 -7.91
N GLY A 68 2.72 5.82 -7.03
CA GLY A 68 3.00 5.74 -5.59
C GLY A 68 1.82 6.17 -4.72
N GLY A 69 0.65 6.36 -5.31
CA GLY A 69 -0.55 6.80 -4.60
C GLY A 69 -1.75 5.87 -4.76
N GLY A 70 -1.53 4.63 -5.22
CA GLY A 70 -2.59 3.65 -5.37
C GLY A 70 -3.57 3.95 -6.50
N VAL A 71 -4.81 3.49 -6.32
CA VAL A 71 -5.93 3.67 -7.24
C VAL A 71 -6.85 4.79 -6.77
N TRP A 72 -7.15 5.70 -7.68
CA TRP A 72 -8.07 6.79 -7.47
C TRP A 72 -9.31 6.63 -8.34
N LYS A 73 -10.46 7.01 -7.81
CA LYS A 73 -11.75 6.97 -8.48
C LYS A 73 -12.38 8.35 -8.53
N THR A 74 -12.96 8.70 -9.67
CA THR A 74 -13.90 9.81 -9.81
C THR A 74 -15.26 9.29 -10.26
N GLU A 75 -16.34 10.01 -9.94
CA GLU A 75 -17.70 9.74 -10.38
C GLU A 75 -18.35 10.99 -11.00
N ASP A 76 -17.55 12.03 -11.21
CA ASP A 76 -17.98 13.35 -11.69
C ASP A 76 -17.08 13.91 -12.80
N TYR A 77 -16.64 13.04 -13.72
CA TYR A 77 -15.78 13.38 -14.86
C TYR A 77 -14.40 13.95 -14.45
N GLY A 78 -13.90 13.61 -13.27
CA GLY A 78 -12.58 14.02 -12.82
C GLY A 78 -12.52 15.32 -12.02
N ILE A 79 -13.67 15.89 -11.65
CA ILE A 79 -13.72 17.08 -10.79
C ILE A 79 -13.22 16.75 -9.39
N ASN A 80 -13.70 15.63 -8.82
CA ASN A 80 -13.27 15.11 -7.54
C ASN A 80 -12.70 13.70 -7.68
N TRP A 81 -11.64 13.41 -6.92
CA TRP A 81 -11.00 12.10 -6.88
C TRP A 81 -10.88 11.62 -5.45
N SER A 82 -11.21 10.37 -5.21
CA SER A 82 -11.03 9.68 -3.94
C SER A 82 -10.13 8.47 -4.09
N ASN A 83 -9.23 8.25 -3.13
CA ASN A 83 -8.43 7.03 -3.10
C ASN A 83 -9.33 5.86 -2.70
N VAL A 84 -9.26 4.76 -3.46
CA VAL A 84 -10.07 3.55 -3.24
C VAL A 84 -9.22 2.31 -2.95
N SER A 85 -7.92 2.45 -2.87
CA SER A 85 -6.98 1.34 -2.63
C SER A 85 -6.33 1.36 -1.25
N ASP A 86 -6.40 2.47 -0.53
CA ASP A 86 -5.77 2.60 0.78
C ASP A 86 -6.33 1.57 1.78
N GLY A 87 -5.40 0.93 2.51
CA GLY A 87 -5.74 -0.14 3.45
C GLY A 87 -5.90 -1.54 2.82
N PHE A 88 -5.92 -1.65 1.48
CA PHE A 88 -6.04 -2.94 0.77
C PHE A 88 -4.73 -3.37 0.10
N PHE A 89 -4.04 -2.44 -0.57
CA PHE A 89 -2.87 -2.76 -1.36
C PHE A 89 -1.59 -2.64 -0.54
N LYS A 90 -0.69 -3.62 -0.69
CA LYS A 90 0.63 -3.58 -0.06
C LYS A 90 1.62 -2.71 -0.86
N SER A 91 1.46 -2.69 -2.19
CA SER A 91 2.26 -1.82 -3.06
C SER A 91 1.44 -0.60 -3.48
N PRO A 92 1.96 0.63 -3.31
CA PRO A 92 1.26 1.83 -3.73
C PRO A 92 1.40 2.12 -5.23
N SER A 93 2.19 1.33 -5.96
CA SER A 93 2.42 1.53 -7.39
C SER A 93 1.48 0.67 -8.22
N ILE A 94 0.78 1.31 -9.15
CA ILE A 94 -0.16 0.67 -10.06
C ILE A 94 0.42 0.70 -11.46
N GLY A 95 0.50 -0.47 -12.11
CA GLY A 95 0.94 -0.56 -13.50
C GLY A 95 -0.23 -0.62 -14.48
N ALA A 96 -1.29 -1.34 -14.13
CA ALA A 96 -2.46 -1.49 -15.00
C ALA A 96 -3.77 -1.52 -14.24
N ILE A 97 -4.84 -1.00 -14.86
CA ILE A 97 -6.23 -1.11 -14.39
C ILE A 97 -7.10 -1.54 -15.55
N LYS A 98 -8.01 -2.47 -15.30
CA LYS A 98 -9.05 -2.86 -16.26
C LYS A 98 -10.41 -2.96 -15.58
N VAL A 99 -11.37 -2.20 -16.07
CA VAL A 99 -12.79 -2.32 -15.72
C VAL A 99 -13.46 -3.29 -16.69
N TYR A 100 -14.17 -4.27 -16.18
CA TYR A 100 -15.00 -5.14 -16.99
C TYR A 100 -16.23 -4.38 -17.45
N GLN A 101 -16.35 -4.13 -18.76
CA GLN A 101 -17.35 -3.19 -19.30
C GLN A 101 -18.80 -3.69 -19.22
N GLU A 102 -19.00 -5.02 -19.18
CA GLU A 102 -20.36 -5.59 -19.03
C GLU A 102 -20.89 -5.44 -17.59
N ASP A 103 -20.01 -5.49 -16.58
CA ASP A 103 -20.31 -5.15 -15.19
C ASP A 103 -19.20 -4.27 -14.61
N PRO A 104 -19.36 -2.95 -14.56
CA PRO A 104 -18.35 -2.02 -14.07
C PRO A 104 -18.02 -2.14 -12.57
N LYS A 105 -18.73 -2.99 -11.84
CA LYS A 105 -18.37 -3.34 -10.46
C LYS A 105 -17.13 -4.20 -10.38
N ILE A 106 -16.82 -4.94 -11.47
CA ILE A 106 -15.66 -5.83 -11.56
C ILE A 106 -14.49 -5.06 -12.13
N ILE A 107 -13.42 -4.97 -11.33
CA ILE A 107 -12.21 -4.23 -11.66
C ILE A 107 -11.00 -5.11 -11.34
N TYR A 108 -10.03 -5.11 -12.23
CA TYR A 108 -8.74 -5.76 -12.04
C TYR A 108 -7.63 -4.72 -12.01
N VAL A 109 -6.69 -4.90 -11.11
CA VAL A 109 -5.54 -4.01 -10.92
C VAL A 109 -4.27 -4.83 -10.85
N GLY A 110 -3.30 -4.49 -11.68
CA GLY A 110 -1.93 -4.97 -11.62
C GLY A 110 -1.03 -3.96 -10.93
N THR A 111 -0.25 -4.41 -9.97
CA THR A 111 0.65 -3.56 -9.20
C THR A 111 2.08 -3.54 -9.74
N GLY A 112 2.86 -2.55 -9.33
CA GLY A 112 4.25 -2.34 -9.72
C GLY A 112 4.41 -1.28 -10.81
N SER A 113 5.59 -0.65 -10.86
CA SER A 113 5.89 0.37 -11.88
C SER A 113 6.27 -0.26 -13.20
N ASP A 114 5.49 -0.07 -14.24
CA ASP A 114 5.71 -0.62 -15.58
C ASP A 114 6.64 0.22 -16.48
N GLY A 115 6.91 1.46 -16.10
CA GLY A 115 7.75 2.37 -16.89
C GLY A 115 9.23 2.32 -16.54
N ILE A 116 10.11 2.48 -17.54
CA ILE A 116 11.56 2.61 -17.34
C ILE A 116 11.86 3.91 -16.62
N ARG A 117 12.32 3.82 -15.36
CA ARG A 117 12.64 4.96 -14.50
C ARG A 117 13.73 4.60 -13.50
N SER A 118 14.34 5.61 -12.89
CA SER A 118 15.34 5.45 -11.84
C SER A 118 14.76 4.97 -10.50
N ASN A 119 13.45 5.17 -10.27
CA ASN A 119 12.74 4.79 -9.04
C ASN A 119 11.60 3.82 -9.38
N ILE A 120 11.92 2.54 -9.47
CA ILE A 120 10.94 1.48 -9.69
C ILE A 120 10.41 1.02 -8.34
N ILE A 121 9.08 1.00 -8.20
CA ILE A 121 8.41 0.42 -7.03
C ILE A 121 7.89 -0.95 -7.44
N VAL A 122 8.33 -1.96 -6.72
CA VAL A 122 7.94 -3.35 -6.95
C VAL A 122 6.48 -3.54 -6.51
N GLY A 123 5.71 -4.22 -7.34
CA GLY A 123 4.36 -4.65 -7.03
C GLY A 123 4.30 -5.90 -6.19
N ASP A 124 3.11 -6.32 -5.86
CA ASP A 124 2.81 -7.54 -5.12
C ASP A 124 1.72 -8.40 -5.82
N GLY A 125 1.57 -8.22 -7.12
CA GLY A 125 0.67 -9.01 -7.94
C GLY A 125 -0.63 -8.31 -8.30
N MET A 126 -1.71 -9.10 -8.34
CA MET A 126 -3.01 -8.70 -8.85
C MET A 126 -4.06 -8.52 -7.75
N TYR A 127 -4.90 -7.53 -7.93
CA TYR A 127 -6.09 -7.30 -7.11
C TYR A 127 -7.35 -7.28 -7.95
N LYS A 128 -8.45 -7.75 -7.35
CA LYS A 128 -9.79 -7.70 -7.94
C LYS A 128 -10.76 -7.00 -6.99
N SER A 129 -11.59 -6.15 -7.52
CA SER A 129 -12.80 -5.64 -6.87
C SER A 129 -14.04 -6.19 -7.56
N GLU A 130 -15.10 -6.44 -6.80
CA GLU A 130 -16.42 -6.86 -7.30
C GLU A 130 -17.53 -5.87 -6.90
N ASN A 131 -17.13 -4.71 -6.38
CA ASN A 131 -18.04 -3.69 -5.87
C ASN A 131 -17.62 -2.26 -6.19
N ALA A 132 -17.07 -2.08 -7.41
CA ALA A 132 -16.66 -0.78 -7.94
C ALA A 132 -15.58 -0.08 -7.12
N GLY A 133 -14.61 -0.86 -6.58
CA GLY A 133 -13.47 -0.37 -5.84
C GLY A 133 -13.71 -0.12 -4.35
N LYS A 134 -14.88 -0.52 -3.81
CA LYS A 134 -15.14 -0.36 -2.37
C LYS A 134 -14.32 -1.30 -1.50
N THR A 135 -14.06 -2.51 -2.00
CA THR A 135 -13.17 -3.49 -1.38
C THR A 135 -12.36 -4.21 -2.45
N TRP A 136 -11.19 -4.72 -2.05
CA TRP A 136 -10.28 -5.40 -2.94
C TRP A 136 -9.81 -6.73 -2.35
N THR A 137 -9.68 -7.73 -3.20
CA THR A 137 -9.13 -9.04 -2.86
C THR A 137 -7.86 -9.25 -3.67
N HIS A 138 -6.79 -9.64 -3.00
CA HIS A 138 -5.57 -10.07 -3.66
C HIS A 138 -5.81 -11.43 -4.33
N ILE A 139 -5.49 -11.55 -5.63
CA ILE A 139 -5.82 -12.74 -6.43
C ILE A 139 -4.59 -13.46 -6.99
N GLY A 140 -3.40 -13.18 -6.44
CA GLY A 140 -2.16 -13.89 -6.76
C GLY A 140 -1.16 -13.09 -7.55
N LEU A 141 -0.19 -13.80 -8.16
CA LEU A 141 0.95 -13.24 -8.87
C LEU A 141 1.90 -12.41 -8.00
N GLU A 142 2.07 -12.78 -6.73
CA GLU A 142 2.89 -12.07 -5.73
C GLU A 142 4.35 -11.87 -6.18
N LYS A 143 4.85 -12.76 -7.03
CA LYS A 143 6.21 -12.70 -7.55
C LYS A 143 6.35 -11.83 -8.81
N ALA A 144 5.24 -11.38 -9.38
CA ALA A 144 5.27 -10.46 -10.50
C ALA A 144 5.51 -9.05 -9.98
N GLY A 145 6.76 -8.62 -10.06
CA GLY A 145 7.18 -7.30 -9.55
C GLY A 145 6.61 -6.13 -10.35
N GLN A 146 6.14 -6.36 -11.57
CA GLN A 146 5.62 -5.33 -12.46
C GLN A 146 4.55 -5.91 -13.38
N ILE A 147 3.35 -5.34 -13.36
CA ILE A 147 2.23 -5.73 -14.23
C ILE A 147 1.80 -4.51 -15.02
N GLY A 148 2.24 -4.43 -16.27
CA GLY A 148 2.03 -3.28 -17.15
C GLY A 148 0.77 -3.34 -17.99
N ALA A 149 0.12 -4.51 -18.09
CA ALA A 149 -1.11 -4.65 -18.85
C ALA A 149 -2.04 -5.70 -18.24
N VAL A 150 -3.33 -5.40 -18.26
CA VAL A 150 -4.39 -6.31 -17.85
C VAL A 150 -5.53 -6.18 -18.86
N GLU A 151 -5.95 -7.30 -19.44
CA GLU A 151 -7.11 -7.36 -20.33
C GLU A 151 -8.11 -8.39 -19.82
N VAL A 152 -9.38 -8.04 -19.81
CA VAL A 152 -10.49 -8.92 -19.44
C VAL A 152 -11.25 -9.31 -20.68
N HIS A 153 -11.56 -10.61 -20.81
CA HIS A 153 -12.36 -11.10 -21.94
C HIS A 153 -13.72 -10.37 -22.00
N PRO A 154 -14.16 -9.91 -23.16
CA PRO A 154 -15.32 -9.03 -23.28
C PRO A 154 -16.64 -9.59 -22.72
N THR A 155 -16.81 -10.92 -22.73
CA THR A 155 -18.04 -11.59 -22.26
C THR A 155 -17.80 -12.54 -21.07
N ASN A 156 -16.57 -12.65 -20.56
CA ASN A 156 -16.26 -13.52 -19.44
C ASN A 156 -15.34 -12.81 -18.45
N ALA A 157 -15.92 -12.29 -17.39
CA ALA A 157 -15.18 -11.56 -16.36
C ALA A 157 -14.06 -12.38 -15.68
N ASN A 158 -14.12 -13.71 -15.71
CA ASN A 158 -13.14 -14.58 -15.05
C ASN A 158 -11.97 -14.97 -15.96
N LEU A 159 -11.99 -14.60 -17.22
CA LEU A 159 -10.89 -14.82 -18.16
C LEU A 159 -10.10 -13.52 -18.31
N VAL A 160 -8.92 -13.48 -17.73
CA VAL A 160 -8.06 -12.30 -17.66
C VAL A 160 -6.69 -12.64 -18.19
N TYR A 161 -6.16 -11.77 -19.03
CA TYR A 161 -4.79 -11.81 -19.54
C TYR A 161 -3.94 -10.75 -18.86
N VAL A 162 -2.76 -11.15 -18.43
CA VAL A 162 -1.83 -10.30 -17.68
C VAL A 162 -0.45 -10.36 -18.34
#